data_fdf2bc9f68d7e053c0a73bfd6f25b042
#
_entry.id   fdf2bc9f68d7e053c0a73bfd6f25b042
#
_cell.length_a   1.000
_cell.length_b   1.000
_cell.length_c   1.000
_cell.angle_alpha   90.00
_cell.angle_beta   90.00
_cell.angle_gamma   90.00
#
_symmetry.space_group_name_H-M   'P 1'
#
loop_
_entity.id
_entity.type
_entity.pdbx_description
1 polymer ?
#
loop_
_entity_poly.entity_id
_entity_poly.type
_entity_poly.pdbx_seq_one_letter_code
_entity_poly.pdbx_strand_id
1 'polypeptide(L)'
;MHRVAANNFIVNITFGWEHAVAITDENDDGKLVSHRFPQYSFHEGMVPQFFKYVIADEDFRHWLWLASPGGAGRNRVLKLDEMLNYEVIFPSKAEQLKIGNYFKNLDNLITLHQREF
;
A
#
# COMPACT_ATOMS: atom_id res chain seq x y z
N MET A 1 -14.23 -9.20 -12.75
CA MET A 1 -13.75 -9.22 -11.36
C MET A 1 -12.43 -9.95 -11.25
N HIS A 2 -11.58 -9.49 -10.35
CA HIS A 2 -10.25 -10.05 -10.13
C HIS A 2 -10.14 -10.64 -8.73
N ARG A 3 -9.38 -11.72 -8.60
CA ARG A 3 -9.10 -12.30 -7.27
C ARG A 3 -7.95 -11.55 -6.62
N VAL A 4 -8.11 -11.26 -5.35
CA VAL A 4 -7.04 -10.69 -4.53
C VAL A 4 -6.06 -11.79 -4.16
N ALA A 5 -4.77 -11.54 -4.32
CA ALA A 5 -3.71 -12.40 -3.81
C ALA A 5 -3.07 -11.72 -2.60
N ALA A 6 -2.61 -12.52 -1.63
CA ALA A 6 -1.93 -11.99 -0.45
C ALA A 6 -0.61 -11.33 -0.83
N ASN A 7 -0.15 -10.38 0.00
CA ASN A 7 1.14 -9.71 -0.11
C ASN A 7 1.31 -8.89 -1.39
N ASN A 8 0.22 -8.34 -1.90
CA ASN A 8 0.22 -7.44 -3.05
C ASN A 8 -0.08 -6.01 -2.62
N PHE A 9 0.41 -5.05 -3.40
CA PHE A 9 -0.02 -3.67 -3.32
C PHE A 9 -1.33 -3.55 -4.10
N ILE A 10 -2.36 -3.02 -3.46
CA ILE A 10 -3.67 -2.78 -4.08
C ILE A 10 -4.05 -1.32 -3.93
N VAL A 11 -4.64 -0.75 -4.96
CA VAL A 11 -5.05 0.65 -4.97
C VAL A 11 -6.42 0.79 -5.61
N ASN A 12 -7.25 1.69 -5.07
CA ASN A 12 -8.50 2.09 -5.72
C ASN A 12 -8.19 3.27 -6.64
N ILE A 13 -8.33 3.10 -7.95
CA ILE A 13 -7.95 4.15 -8.92
C ILE A 13 -8.86 5.37 -8.84
N THR A 14 -10.09 5.23 -8.35
CA THR A 14 -11.02 6.34 -8.19
C THR A 14 -10.67 7.21 -6.97
N PHE A 15 -10.16 6.59 -5.91
CA PHE A 15 -9.85 7.27 -4.65
C PHE A 15 -8.37 7.20 -4.28
N GLY A 16 -7.50 6.92 -5.24
CA GLY A 16 -6.05 6.89 -5.01
C GLY A 16 -5.54 8.22 -4.47
N TRP A 17 -6.10 9.34 -4.94
CA TRP A 17 -5.75 10.67 -4.48
C TRP A 17 -6.14 10.90 -3.01
N GLU A 18 -7.05 10.12 -2.46
CA GLU A 18 -7.41 10.11 -1.04
C GLU A 18 -6.62 9.07 -0.25
N HIS A 19 -5.58 8.49 -0.83
CA HIS A 19 -4.73 7.49 -0.20
C HIS A 19 -5.41 6.14 0.02
N ALA A 20 -6.32 5.75 -0.88
CA ALA A 20 -6.99 4.44 -0.83
C ALA A 20 -6.06 3.34 -1.34
N VAL A 21 -5.07 2.99 -0.55
CA VAL A 21 -4.03 2.00 -0.86
C VAL A 21 -3.85 1.05 0.32
N ALA A 22 -3.39 -0.15 0.04
CA ALA A 22 -3.13 -1.15 1.08
C ALA A 22 -2.14 -2.20 0.59
N ILE A 23 -1.57 -2.94 1.53
CA ILE A 23 -0.89 -4.19 1.25
C ILE A 23 -1.85 -5.31 1.68
N THR A 24 -2.18 -6.19 0.76
CA THR A 24 -3.09 -7.30 1.03
C THR A 24 -2.39 -8.35 1.92
N ASP A 25 -3.17 -9.07 2.70
CA ASP A 25 -2.68 -10.13 3.57
C ASP A 25 -3.43 -11.45 3.31
N GLU A 26 -3.18 -12.44 4.14
CA GLU A 26 -3.79 -13.75 4.00
C GLU A 26 -5.33 -13.73 4.13
N ASN A 27 -5.86 -12.78 4.92
CA ASN A 27 -7.29 -12.63 5.10
C ASN A 27 -7.97 -12.08 3.84
N ASP A 28 -7.23 -11.40 3.00
CA ASP A 28 -7.74 -10.83 1.74
C ASP A 28 -7.66 -11.81 0.58
N ASP A 29 -6.83 -12.86 0.72
CA ASP A 29 -6.57 -13.81 -0.36
C ASP A 29 -7.86 -14.49 -0.83
N GLY A 30 -8.05 -14.51 -2.12
CA GLY A 30 -9.22 -15.14 -2.74
C GLY A 30 -10.46 -14.25 -2.82
N LYS A 31 -10.48 -13.09 -2.18
CA LYS A 31 -11.60 -12.16 -2.29
C LYS A 31 -11.69 -11.59 -3.71
N LEU A 32 -12.88 -11.20 -4.11
CA LEU A 32 -13.10 -10.65 -5.44
C LEU A 32 -13.23 -9.13 -5.37
N VAL A 33 -12.56 -8.46 -6.30
CA VAL A 33 -12.63 -7.00 -6.45
C VAL A 33 -12.86 -6.63 -7.89
N SER A 34 -13.38 -5.42 -8.12
CA SER A 34 -13.60 -4.92 -9.48
C SER A 34 -12.29 -4.49 -10.13
N HIS A 35 -12.35 -4.18 -11.43
CA HIS A 35 -11.20 -3.66 -12.18
C HIS A 35 -10.70 -2.29 -11.68
N ARG A 36 -11.44 -1.65 -10.78
CA ARG A 36 -11.02 -0.39 -10.16
C ARG A 36 -9.98 -0.59 -9.05
N PHE A 37 -9.63 -1.84 -8.74
CA PHE A 37 -8.66 -2.21 -7.72
C PHE A 37 -7.50 -3.00 -8.34
N PRO A 38 -6.65 -2.37 -9.15
CA PRO A 38 -5.46 -3.08 -9.66
C PRO A 38 -4.53 -3.48 -8.53
N GLN A 39 -3.85 -4.59 -8.72
CA GLN A 39 -2.91 -5.16 -7.77
C GLN A 39 -1.54 -5.28 -8.41
N TYR A 40 -0.51 -5.14 -7.59
CA TYR A 40 0.88 -5.25 -8.01
C TYR A 40 1.63 -6.15 -7.05
N SER A 41 2.36 -7.12 -7.60
CA SER A 41 3.24 -7.96 -6.80
C SER A 41 4.58 -7.27 -6.57
N PHE A 42 5.28 -7.65 -5.51
CA PHE A 42 6.60 -7.10 -5.19
C PHE A 42 7.70 -7.97 -5.79
N HIS A 43 8.80 -7.33 -6.18
CA HIS A 43 10.00 -8.04 -6.63
C HIS A 43 10.66 -8.79 -5.46
N GLU A 44 11.54 -9.74 -5.78
CA GLU A 44 12.24 -10.56 -4.78
C GLU A 44 13.01 -9.77 -3.74
N GLY A 45 13.57 -8.62 -4.11
CA GLY A 45 14.29 -7.74 -3.19
C GLY A 45 13.41 -6.87 -2.31
N MET A 46 12.10 -7.00 -2.42
CA MET A 46 11.13 -6.15 -1.72
C MET A 46 10.30 -6.98 -0.75
N VAL A 47 10.19 -6.51 0.49
CA VAL A 47 9.42 -7.18 1.54
C VAL A 47 8.09 -6.44 1.73
N PRO A 48 6.92 -7.07 1.44
CA PRO A 48 5.63 -6.40 1.53
C PRO A 48 5.35 -5.75 2.89
N GLN A 49 5.72 -6.40 3.98
CA GLN A 49 5.51 -5.87 5.33
C GLN A 49 6.27 -4.57 5.58
N PHE A 50 7.44 -4.42 4.97
CA PHE A 50 8.19 -3.16 5.03
C PHE A 50 7.49 -2.07 4.22
N PHE A 51 7.03 -2.39 3.01
CA PHE A 51 6.39 -1.41 2.13
C PHE A 51 5.02 -0.95 2.64
N LYS A 52 4.41 -1.67 3.56
CA LYS A 52 3.21 -1.21 4.26
C LYS A 52 3.44 0.16 4.93
N TYR A 53 4.65 0.38 5.43
CA TYR A 53 5.01 1.65 6.08
C TYR A 53 5.41 2.72 5.06
N VAL A 54 6.02 2.32 3.95
CA VAL A 54 6.35 3.24 2.85
C VAL A 54 5.09 3.84 2.24
N ILE A 55 4.08 3.02 1.95
CA ILE A 55 2.84 3.50 1.34
C ILE A 55 1.98 4.33 2.30
N ALA A 56 2.20 4.22 3.60
CA ALA A 56 1.51 5.01 4.61
C ALA A 56 2.11 6.41 4.78
N ASP A 57 3.28 6.67 4.19
CA ASP A 57 3.97 7.94 4.32
C ASP A 57 3.26 9.06 3.54
N GLU A 58 3.34 10.28 4.08
CA GLU A 58 2.77 11.46 3.45
C GLU A 58 3.40 11.78 2.10
N ASP A 59 4.68 11.46 1.90
CA ASP A 59 5.34 11.67 0.61
C ASP A 59 4.68 10.84 -0.48
N PHE A 60 4.34 9.58 -0.19
CA PHE A 60 3.65 8.72 -1.15
C PHE A 60 2.23 9.20 -1.37
N ARG A 61 1.54 9.62 -0.32
CA ARG A 61 0.20 10.20 -0.42
C ARG A 61 0.19 11.40 -1.36
N HIS A 62 1.16 12.30 -1.20
CA HIS A 62 1.29 13.47 -2.05
C HIS A 62 1.57 13.07 -3.52
N TRP A 63 2.41 12.07 -3.73
CA TRP A 63 2.67 11.53 -5.05
C TRP A 63 1.40 11.00 -5.72
N LEU A 64 0.59 10.26 -4.98
CA LEU A 64 -0.70 9.76 -5.48
C LEU A 64 -1.62 10.92 -5.88
N TRP A 65 -1.62 11.97 -5.10
CA TRP A 65 -2.42 13.15 -5.42
C TRP A 65 -1.96 13.80 -6.71
N LEU A 66 -0.66 13.96 -6.90
CA LEU A 66 -0.07 14.50 -8.13
C LEU A 66 -0.32 13.60 -9.35
N ALA A 67 -0.33 12.28 -9.14
CA ALA A 67 -0.57 11.30 -10.20
C ALA A 67 -2.06 11.15 -10.54
N SER A 68 -2.92 11.91 -9.88
CA SER A 68 -4.37 11.85 -10.06
C SER A 68 -4.91 13.19 -10.55
N PRO A 69 -4.54 13.65 -11.76
CA PRO A 69 -5.00 14.94 -12.26
C PRO A 69 -6.52 14.91 -12.46
N GLY A 70 -7.17 16.00 -12.13
CA GLY A 70 -8.60 16.13 -12.30
C GLY A 70 -8.97 17.54 -12.68
N GLY A 71 -9.99 17.68 -13.54
CA GLY A 71 -10.55 18.98 -13.89
C GLY A 71 -11.55 19.42 -12.82
N ALA A 72 -11.53 20.68 -12.45
CA ALA A 72 -12.54 21.34 -11.61
C ALA A 72 -12.85 20.61 -10.28
N GLY A 73 -11.92 19.89 -9.72
CA GLY A 73 -12.06 19.23 -8.42
C GLY A 73 -12.95 18.01 -8.38
N ARG A 74 -13.31 17.48 -9.54
CA ARG A 74 -14.15 16.28 -9.64
C ARG A 74 -13.39 15.17 -10.36
N ASN A 75 -13.63 13.92 -9.96
CA ASN A 75 -13.17 12.72 -10.66
C ASN A 75 -11.66 12.71 -10.95
N ARG A 76 -10.88 12.75 -9.90
CA ARG A 76 -9.44 12.60 -10.01
C ARG A 76 -9.13 11.11 -10.17
N VAL A 77 -8.86 10.69 -11.39
CA VAL A 77 -8.52 9.30 -11.67
C VAL A 77 -7.00 9.14 -11.62
N LEU A 78 -6.54 8.16 -10.84
CA LEU A 78 -5.12 7.87 -10.68
C LEU A 78 -4.55 7.31 -11.99
N LYS A 79 -3.44 7.90 -12.45
CA LYS A 79 -2.68 7.38 -13.57
C LYS A 79 -1.67 6.35 -13.03
N LEU A 80 -1.91 5.09 -13.33
CA LEU A 80 -1.12 4.00 -12.78
C LEU A 80 0.36 4.03 -13.20
N ASP A 81 0.64 4.38 -14.44
CA ASP A 81 2.00 4.50 -14.93
C ASP A 81 2.78 5.60 -14.22
N GLU A 82 2.14 6.71 -13.89
CA GLU A 82 2.77 7.77 -13.09
C GLU A 82 2.95 7.37 -11.64
N MET A 83 1.98 6.66 -11.06
CA MET A 83 2.10 6.12 -9.70
C MET A 83 3.34 5.22 -9.60
N LEU A 84 3.55 4.35 -10.59
CA LEU A 84 4.65 3.38 -10.59
C LEU A 84 6.02 4.04 -10.79
N ASN A 85 6.07 5.30 -11.19
CA ASN A 85 7.32 6.05 -11.30
C ASN A 85 7.80 6.61 -9.96
N TYR A 86 7.08 6.37 -8.87
CA TYR A 86 7.50 6.82 -7.55
C TYR A 86 8.82 6.15 -7.17
N GLU A 87 9.81 6.99 -6.89
CA GLU A 87 11.13 6.52 -6.51
C GLU A 87 11.24 6.45 -4.99
N VAL A 88 11.66 5.29 -4.50
CA VAL A 88 11.91 5.10 -3.08
C VAL A 88 13.24 4.38 -2.91
N ILE A 89 14.07 4.88 -1.99
CA ILE A 89 15.29 4.21 -1.61
C ILE A 89 14.98 3.31 -0.42
N PHE A 90 15.28 2.03 -0.55
CA PHE A 90 14.97 1.08 0.52
C PHE A 90 16.20 0.24 0.85
N PRO A 91 16.32 -0.24 2.10
CA PRO A 91 17.48 -1.01 2.55
C PRO A 91 17.48 -2.42 1.96
N SER A 92 18.51 -3.19 2.30
CA SER A 92 18.60 -4.59 1.89
C SER A 92 17.39 -5.39 2.36
N LYS A 93 17.13 -6.52 1.71
CA LYS A 93 16.03 -7.40 2.09
C LYS A 93 16.09 -7.82 3.55
N ALA A 94 17.30 -8.14 4.05
CA ALA A 94 17.48 -8.51 5.45
C ALA A 94 17.09 -7.39 6.42
N GLU A 95 17.45 -6.16 6.10
CA GLU A 95 17.07 -5.00 6.91
C GLU A 95 15.58 -4.69 6.81
N GLN A 96 15.00 -4.84 5.62
CA GLN A 96 13.55 -4.69 5.46
C GLN A 96 12.78 -5.65 6.36
N LEU A 97 13.23 -6.91 6.44
CA LEU A 97 12.61 -7.91 7.31
C LEU A 97 12.72 -7.51 8.78
N LYS A 98 13.87 -7.03 9.22
CA LYS A 98 14.06 -6.56 10.60
C LYS A 98 13.16 -5.38 10.93
N ILE A 99 13.11 -4.40 10.04
CA ILE A 99 12.28 -3.19 10.23
C ILE A 99 10.81 -3.55 10.21
N GLY A 100 10.37 -4.36 9.26
CA GLY A 100 8.99 -4.81 9.16
C GLY A 100 8.53 -5.56 10.40
N ASN A 101 9.36 -6.47 10.91
CA ASN A 101 9.08 -7.21 12.13
C ASN A 101 9.05 -6.32 13.37
N TYR A 102 9.95 -5.34 13.43
CA TYR A 102 9.96 -4.38 14.53
C TYR A 102 8.64 -3.61 14.61
N PHE A 103 8.17 -3.06 13.50
CA PHE A 103 6.92 -2.32 13.47
C PHE A 103 5.71 -3.21 13.73
N LYS A 104 5.72 -4.44 13.21
CA LYS A 104 4.66 -5.41 13.46
C LYS A 104 4.54 -5.73 14.95
N ASN A 105 5.67 -5.93 15.61
CA ASN A 105 5.70 -6.20 17.06
C ASN A 105 5.22 -5.00 17.85
N LEU A 106 5.61 -3.80 17.44
CA LEU A 106 5.15 -2.56 18.07
C LEU A 106 3.64 -2.40 17.94
N ASP A 107 3.07 -2.65 16.76
CA ASP A 107 1.63 -2.60 16.55
C ASP A 107 0.90 -3.61 17.43
N ASN A 108 1.44 -4.81 17.58
CA ASN A 108 0.86 -5.85 18.46
C ASN A 108 0.88 -5.42 19.93
N LEU A 109 1.95 -4.79 20.38
CA LEU A 109 2.06 -4.28 21.76
C LEU A 109 1.05 -3.17 22.02
N ILE A 110 0.87 -2.26 21.09
CA ILE A 110 -0.13 -1.19 21.18
C ILE A 110 -1.53 -1.79 21.28
N THR A 111 -1.83 -2.78 20.45
CA THR A 111 -3.13 -3.45 20.45
C THR A 111 -3.39 -4.14 21.78
N LEU A 112 -2.41 -4.86 22.34
CA LEU A 112 -2.53 -5.51 23.65
C LEU A 112 -2.76 -4.49 24.76
N HIS A 113 -2.01 -3.39 24.73
CA HIS A 113 -2.18 -2.32 25.71
C HIS A 113 -3.58 -1.72 25.68
N GLN A 114 -4.11 -1.51 24.48
CA GLN A 114 -5.48 -0.99 24.33
C GLN A 114 -6.55 -1.96 24.86
N ARG A 115 -6.29 -3.26 24.79
CA ARG A 115 -7.23 -4.26 25.31
C ARG A 115 -7.27 -4.36 26.83
N GLU A 116 -6.22 -3.91 27.50
CA GLU A 116 -6.14 -3.93 28.96
C GLU A 116 -6.97 -2.82 29.61
N PHE A 117 -7.41 -1.89 28.84
CA PHE A 117 -8.25 -0.78 29.27
C PHE A 117 -9.65 -0.94 28.67
#